data_d8d5bff42447fe9e2680e3bedd7b1f95
#
_entry.id   d8d5bff42447fe9e2680e3bedd7b1f95
#
_cell.length_a   1.000
_cell.length_b   1.000
_cell.length_c   1.000
_cell.angle_alpha   90.00
_cell.angle_beta   90.00
_cell.angle_gamma   90.00
#
_symmetry.space_group_name_H-M   'P 1'
#
loop_
_entity.id
_entity.type
_entity.pdbx_description
1 polymer ?
#
loop_
_entity_poly.entity_id
_entity_poly.type
_entity_poly.pdbx_seq_one_letter_code
_entity_poly.pdbx_strand_id
1 'polypeptide(L)'
;RLCLAGLLLSGHNVLILDEPGNHLDVDTVDALVDALVEYEGTLIFTSHDRHFTKRVATCVVEVRDGKVINYLGTYDAYVDAVNKEIEAGERELANAKAKLPAGVATPEKAK
;
A
#
# COMPACT_ATOMS: atom_id res chain seq x y z
N ARG A 1 -23.18 -0.19 -0.03
CA ARG A 1 -23.30 1.16 0.56
C ARG A 1 -24.01 1.16 1.90
N LEU A 2 -25.23 0.64 1.97
CA LEU A 2 -25.99 0.55 3.21
C LEU A 2 -25.32 -0.39 4.23
N CYS A 3 -24.70 -1.47 3.78
CA CYS A 3 -23.98 -2.41 4.64
C CYS A 3 -22.78 -1.73 5.34
N LEU A 4 -22.03 -0.90 4.63
CA LEU A 4 -20.88 -0.21 5.20
C LEU A 4 -21.32 0.84 6.23
N ALA A 5 -22.34 1.62 5.92
CA ALA A 5 -22.92 2.58 6.87
C ALA A 5 -23.43 1.89 8.13
N GLY A 6 -24.10 0.75 7.99
CA GLY A 6 -24.55 -0.06 9.12
C GLY A 6 -23.40 -0.58 9.97
N LEU A 7 -22.29 -1.01 9.37
CA LEU A 7 -21.09 -1.43 10.09
C LEU A 7 -20.46 -0.29 10.88
N LEU A 8 -20.37 0.90 10.29
CA LEU A 8 -19.82 2.07 10.97
C LEU A 8 -20.68 2.52 12.17
N LEU A 9 -21.98 2.38 12.06
CA LEU A 9 -22.94 2.76 13.10
C LEU A 9 -23.14 1.72 14.19
N SER A 10 -22.77 0.47 13.94
CA SER A 10 -23.04 -0.64 14.87
C SER A 10 -22.06 -0.76 16.04
N GLY A 11 -21.09 0.15 16.15
CA GLY A 11 -20.22 0.23 17.33
C GLY A 11 -19.16 -0.87 17.42
N HIS A 12 -18.79 -1.49 16.30
CA HIS A 12 -17.70 -2.46 16.29
C HIS A 12 -16.35 -1.80 16.58
N ASN A 13 -15.48 -2.51 17.30
CA ASN A 13 -14.14 -2.03 17.63
C ASN A 13 -13.14 -2.21 16.50
N VAL A 14 -13.36 -3.18 15.63
CA VAL A 14 -12.48 -3.51 14.50
C VAL A 14 -13.33 -3.69 13.24
N LEU A 15 -12.95 -3.02 12.18
CA LEU A 15 -13.53 -3.19 10.85
C LEU A 15 -12.45 -3.70 9.90
N ILE A 16 -12.81 -4.69 9.09
CA ILE A 16 -11.96 -5.22 8.02
C ILE A 16 -12.67 -4.95 6.70
N LEU A 17 -12.05 -4.17 5.83
CA LEU A 17 -12.61 -3.77 4.54
C LEU A 17 -11.66 -4.18 3.41
N ASP A 18 -12.22 -4.81 2.38
CA ASP A 18 -11.49 -5.19 1.18
C ASP A 18 -11.91 -4.28 0.02
N GLU A 19 -10.98 -3.48 -0.47
CA GLU A 19 -11.21 -2.52 -1.55
C GLU A 19 -12.49 -1.68 -1.37
N PRO A 20 -12.65 -0.97 -0.23
CA PRO A 20 -13.92 -0.32 0.10
C PRO A 20 -14.32 0.81 -0.86
N GLY A 21 -13.35 1.42 -1.54
CA GLY A 21 -13.60 2.48 -2.51
C GLY A 21 -13.79 2.01 -3.94
N ASN A 22 -13.70 0.70 -4.19
CA ASN A 22 -13.79 0.15 -5.55
C ASN A 22 -15.21 0.32 -6.12
N HIS A 23 -15.28 0.71 -7.39
CA HIS A 23 -16.54 0.96 -8.13
C HIS A 23 -17.39 2.11 -7.57
N LEU A 24 -16.85 2.96 -6.71
CA LEU A 24 -17.51 4.15 -6.22
C LEU A 24 -17.09 5.38 -7.03
N ASP A 25 -17.99 6.36 -7.16
CA ASP A 25 -17.65 7.65 -7.73
C ASP A 25 -16.84 8.50 -6.73
N VAL A 26 -16.24 9.59 -7.22
CA VAL A 26 -15.34 10.42 -6.42
C VAL A 26 -16.05 11.01 -5.19
N ASP A 27 -17.27 11.50 -5.37
CA ASP A 27 -18.03 12.08 -4.26
C ASP A 27 -18.37 11.07 -3.18
N THR A 28 -18.72 9.85 -3.59
CA THR A 28 -19.01 8.76 -2.65
C THR A 28 -17.73 8.30 -1.92
N VAL A 29 -16.61 8.24 -2.62
CA VAL A 29 -15.30 7.91 -2.00
C VAL A 29 -14.92 8.96 -0.97
N ASP A 30 -15.09 10.25 -1.27
CA ASP A 30 -14.80 11.32 -0.31
C ASP A 30 -15.66 11.23 0.94
N ALA A 31 -16.95 10.96 0.79
CA ALA A 31 -17.85 10.74 1.93
C ALA A 31 -17.43 9.53 2.76
N LEU A 32 -17.01 8.44 2.10
CA LEU A 32 -16.52 7.24 2.78
C LEU A 32 -15.23 7.55 3.57
N VAL A 33 -14.29 8.27 2.96
CA VAL A 33 -13.05 8.67 3.63
C VAL A 33 -13.34 9.48 4.89
N ASP A 34 -14.22 10.47 4.80
CA ASP A 34 -14.58 11.30 5.95
C ASP A 34 -15.17 10.46 7.09
N ALA A 35 -16.03 9.50 6.77
CA ALA A 35 -16.60 8.60 7.75
C ALA A 35 -15.54 7.68 8.39
N LEU A 36 -14.60 7.16 7.60
CA LEU A 36 -13.55 6.28 8.09
C LEU A 36 -12.51 7.01 8.94
N VAL A 37 -12.20 8.25 8.60
CA VAL A 37 -11.29 9.09 9.41
C VAL A 37 -11.88 9.40 10.79
N GLU A 38 -13.17 9.59 10.88
CA GLU A 38 -13.86 9.84 12.13
C GLU A 38 -14.11 8.56 12.95
N TYR A 39 -13.92 7.39 12.37
CA TYR A 39 -14.11 6.11 13.06
C TYR A 39 -13.10 5.94 14.19
N GLU A 40 -13.56 5.73 15.40
CA GLU A 40 -12.71 5.65 16.60
C GLU A 40 -12.13 4.26 16.88
N GLY A 41 -12.52 3.24 16.13
CA GLY A 41 -12.01 1.89 16.28
C GLY A 41 -10.76 1.62 15.44
N THR A 42 -10.40 0.35 15.36
CA THR A 42 -9.31 -0.12 14.50
C THR A 42 -9.85 -0.46 13.11
N LEU A 43 -9.23 0.06 12.09
CA LEU A 43 -9.61 -0.17 10.70
C LEU A 43 -8.47 -0.88 9.97
N ILE A 44 -8.77 -2.04 9.38
CA ILE A 44 -7.86 -2.78 8.52
C ILE A 44 -8.48 -2.81 7.12
N PHE A 45 -7.77 -2.30 6.13
CA PHE A 45 -8.31 -2.27 4.77
C PHE A 45 -7.24 -2.54 3.72
N THR A 46 -7.68 -3.01 2.56
CA THR A 46 -6.87 -3.10 1.36
C THR A 46 -7.35 -2.08 0.34
N SER A 47 -6.45 -1.47 -0.40
CA SER A 47 -6.81 -0.54 -1.47
C SER A 47 -5.67 -0.38 -2.48
N HIS A 48 -6.02 -0.24 -3.75
CA HIS A 48 -5.10 0.16 -4.82
C HIS A 48 -5.15 1.67 -5.09
N ASP A 49 -6.08 2.39 -4.48
CA ASP A 49 -6.22 3.82 -4.63
C ASP A 49 -5.29 4.54 -3.66
N ARG A 50 -4.28 5.21 -4.21
CA ARG A 50 -3.30 5.97 -3.44
C ARG A 50 -3.92 7.13 -2.67
N HIS A 51 -4.85 7.82 -3.29
CA HIS A 51 -5.54 8.96 -2.68
C HIS A 51 -6.35 8.53 -1.45
N PHE A 52 -7.09 7.44 -1.57
CA PHE A 52 -7.83 6.86 -0.46
C PHE A 52 -6.90 6.44 0.67
N THR A 53 -5.85 5.68 0.33
CA THR A 53 -4.88 5.17 1.31
C THR A 53 -4.17 6.31 2.04
N LYS A 54 -3.74 7.33 1.31
CA LYS A 54 -3.06 8.49 1.88
C LYS A 54 -3.91 9.23 2.92
N ARG A 55 -5.21 9.33 2.69
CA ARG A 55 -6.13 10.04 3.59
C ARG A 55 -6.52 9.22 4.82
N VAL A 56 -6.60 7.91 4.71
CA VAL A 56 -7.15 7.03 5.76
C VAL A 56 -6.07 6.31 6.55
N ALA A 57 -5.02 5.84 5.90
CA ALA A 57 -4.01 5.01 6.55
C ALA A 57 -3.12 5.79 7.50
N THR A 58 -2.92 5.26 8.70
CA THR A 58 -1.95 5.75 9.67
C THR A 58 -0.72 4.82 9.76
N CYS A 59 -0.85 3.62 9.25
CA CYS A 59 0.20 2.60 9.22
C CYS A 59 0.03 1.76 7.97
N VAL A 60 1.11 1.30 7.38
CA VAL A 60 1.08 0.44 6.20
C VAL A 60 1.74 -0.90 6.52
N VAL A 61 1.06 -1.98 6.17
CA VAL A 61 1.60 -3.34 6.26
C VAL A 61 1.73 -3.89 4.86
N GLU A 62 2.95 -4.20 4.46
CA GLU A 62 3.23 -4.82 3.16
C GLU A 62 3.35 -6.33 3.33
N VAL A 63 2.64 -7.06 2.50
CA VAL A 63 2.75 -8.53 2.40
C VAL A 63 3.35 -8.86 1.04
N ARG A 64 4.60 -9.34 1.04
CA ARG A 64 5.33 -9.63 -0.18
C ARG A 64 6.27 -10.81 0.03
N ASP A 65 6.32 -11.72 -0.93
CA ASP A 65 7.24 -12.88 -0.95
C ASP A 65 7.18 -13.72 0.34
N GLY A 66 5.96 -13.91 0.87
CA GLY A 66 5.74 -14.66 2.10
C GLY A 66 6.18 -13.95 3.37
N LYS A 67 6.53 -12.68 3.28
CA LYS A 67 6.96 -11.85 4.42
C LYS A 67 5.95 -10.74 4.68
N VAL A 68 5.84 -10.38 5.95
CA VAL A 68 5.02 -9.25 6.40
C VAL A 68 5.94 -8.18 6.95
N ILE A 69 5.90 -7.01 6.36
CA ILE A 69 6.71 -5.87 6.76
C ILE A 69 5.78 -4.76 7.27
N ASN A 70 5.99 -4.32 8.48
CA ASN A 70 5.22 -3.24 9.08
C ASN A 70 6.01 -1.93 8.95
N TYR A 71 5.47 -1.01 8.17
CA TYR A 71 5.99 0.35 8.03
C TYR A 71 5.28 1.27 9.02
N LEU A 72 5.98 1.65 10.06
CA LEU A 72 5.45 2.59 11.05
C LEU A 72 5.42 3.99 10.43
N GLY A 73 4.24 4.57 10.30
CA GLY A 73 4.06 5.90 9.77
C GLY A 73 3.02 5.98 8.67
N THR A 74 2.97 7.14 8.02
CA THR A 74 1.98 7.43 6.99
C THR A 74 2.29 6.72 5.67
N TYR A 75 1.31 6.72 4.78
CA TYR A 75 1.48 6.19 3.42
C TYR A 75 2.64 6.87 2.67
N ASP A 76 2.83 8.17 2.85
CA ASP A 76 3.95 8.90 2.22
C ASP A 76 5.31 8.36 2.71
N ALA A 77 5.44 8.06 3.99
CA ALA A 77 6.65 7.45 4.55
C ALA A 77 6.90 6.05 3.95
N TYR A 78 5.85 5.27 3.75
CA TYR A 78 5.93 3.98 3.07
C TYR A 78 6.44 4.12 1.63
N VAL A 79 5.88 5.05 0.87
CA VAL A 79 6.28 5.29 -0.53
C VAL A 79 7.75 5.71 -0.60
N ASP A 80 8.20 6.60 0.30
CA ASP A 80 9.60 7.03 0.36
C ASP A 80 10.53 5.85 0.67
N ALA A 81 10.17 4.98 1.60
CA ALA A 81 10.96 3.79 1.94
C ALA A 81 11.08 2.83 0.75
N VAL A 82 9.97 2.57 0.06
CA VAL A 82 9.95 1.69 -1.13
C VAL A 82 10.80 2.29 -2.26
N ASN A 83 10.69 3.59 -2.51
CA ASN A 83 11.49 4.27 -3.53
C ASN A 83 12.99 4.19 -3.22
N LYS A 84 13.39 4.34 -1.97
CA LYS A 84 14.78 4.18 -1.54
C LYS A 84 15.30 2.75 -1.78
N GLU A 85 14.49 1.76 -1.50
CA GLU A 85 14.84 0.36 -1.78
C GLU A 85 15.02 0.10 -3.27
N ILE A 86 14.14 0.64 -4.11
CA ILE A 86 14.24 0.53 -5.56
C ILE A 86 15.52 1.19 -6.07
N GLU A 87 15.80 2.41 -5.64
CA GLU A 87 17.03 3.13 -6.02
C GLU A 87 18.30 2.38 -5.59
N ALA A 88 18.32 1.83 -4.38
CA ALA A 88 19.43 1.04 -3.88
C ALA A 88 19.63 -0.23 -4.72
N GLY A 89 18.55 -0.92 -5.05
CA GLY A 89 18.58 -2.09 -5.92
C GLY A 89 19.09 -1.77 -7.33
N GLU A 90 18.66 -0.67 -7.91
CA GLU A 90 19.13 -0.20 -9.21
C GLU A 90 20.63 0.15 -9.20
N ARG A 91 21.12 0.81 -8.16
CA ARG A 91 22.53 1.12 -7.97
C ARG A 91 23.39 -0.14 -7.84
N GLU A 92 22.91 -1.11 -7.07
CA GLU A 92 23.60 -2.40 -6.94
C GLU A 92 23.68 -3.14 -8.27
N LEU A 93 22.60 -3.16 -9.03
CA LEU A 93 22.56 -3.75 -10.37
C LEU A 93 23.52 -3.03 -11.33
N ALA A 94 23.53 -1.71 -11.33
CA ALA A 94 24.44 -0.92 -12.16
C ALA A 94 25.89 -1.18 -11.78
N ASN A 95 26.21 -1.25 -10.50
CA ASN A 95 27.56 -1.56 -10.01
C ASN A 95 27.98 -3.00 -10.38
N ALA A 96 27.08 -3.95 -10.25
CA ALA A 96 27.33 -5.35 -10.65
C ALA A 96 27.61 -5.45 -12.14
N LYS A 97 26.84 -4.75 -12.99
CA LYS A 97 27.08 -4.70 -14.44
C LYS A 97 28.42 -4.03 -14.79
N ALA A 98 28.78 -2.98 -14.08
CA ALA A 98 30.06 -2.27 -14.28
C ALA A 98 31.26 -3.12 -13.87
N LYS A 99 31.12 -4.07 -12.95
CA LYS A 99 32.14 -4.98 -12.48
C LYS A 99 32.27 -6.25 -13.33
N LEU A 100 31.34 -6.53 -14.24
CA LEU A 100 31.42 -7.66 -15.12
C LEU A 100 32.52 -7.45 -16.17
N PRO A 101 33.41 -8.45 -16.38
CA PRO A 101 34.41 -8.34 -17.41
C PRO A 101 33.76 -8.26 -18.79
N ALA A 102 34.36 -7.47 -19.68
CA ALA A 102 33.89 -7.34 -21.06
C ALA A 102 33.90 -8.70 -21.72
N GLY A 103 32.78 -9.12 -22.34
CA GLY A 103 32.64 -10.40 -23.03
C GLY A 103 31.91 -11.50 -22.28
N VAL A 104 31.49 -11.26 -21.03
CA VAL A 104 30.61 -12.20 -20.35
C VAL A 104 29.18 -11.94 -20.84
N ALA A 105 28.63 -12.90 -21.57
CA ALA A 105 27.25 -12.86 -22.00
C ALA A 105 26.36 -12.91 -20.75
N THR A 106 25.51 -11.93 -20.57
CA THR A 106 24.44 -12.03 -19.59
C THR A 106 23.57 -13.23 -19.96
N PRO A 107 23.31 -14.14 -19.03
CA PRO A 107 22.42 -15.24 -19.35
C PRO A 107 21.06 -14.66 -19.75
N GLU A 108 20.69 -14.95 -20.97
CA GLU A 108 19.36 -14.63 -21.44
C GLU A 108 18.36 -15.26 -20.47
N LYS A 109 17.43 -14.45 -19.97
CA LYS A 109 16.41 -14.98 -19.09
C LYS A 109 15.64 -16.04 -19.84
N ALA A 110 15.91 -17.29 -19.53
CA ALA A 110 15.05 -18.38 -19.95
C ALA A 110 13.65 -18.10 -19.40
N LYS A 111 12.69 -18.06 -20.28
CA LYS A 111 11.29 -17.93 -19.89
C LYS A 111 10.83 -19.15 -19.12
#